data_06d5f0e642f9121983532905ee0e1053
#
_entry.id   06d5f0e642f9121983532905ee0e1053
#
_cell.length_a   1.000
_cell.length_b   1.000
_cell.length_c   1.000
_cell.angle_alpha   90.00
_cell.angle_beta   90.00
_cell.angle_gamma   90.00
#
_symmetry.space_group_name_H-M   'P 1'
#
loop_
_entity.id
_entity.type
_entity.pdbx_description
1 polymer ?
#
loop_
_entity_poly.entity_id
_entity_poly.type
_entity_poly.pdbx_seq_one_letter_code
_entity_poly.pdbx_strand_id
1 'polypeptide(L)'
;MNRFLKSIGVSLVLLFSISAVSAETLTSKLEGGHKLRLGFGTAVPWAYAGDNGEALGFVNMIALTVLEEMGITEHETKVFEWSGLIPGINANRSDMVTGGMYILKSRCNNMNFSDPIGVFGDAMLVPKGNPKNINNYADVISTGAKLVTGAGFNTVEAAKKYGVPESQ
;
A
#
# COMPACT_ATOMS: atom_id res chain seq x y z
N MET A 1 -34.93 21.32 70.91
CA MET A 1 -34.30 22.43 70.16
C MET A 1 -33.19 21.79 69.31
N ASN A 2 -33.56 21.12 68.15
CA ASN A 2 -32.63 20.45 67.26
C ASN A 2 -32.89 20.92 65.83
N ARG A 3 -31.93 21.66 65.29
CA ARG A 3 -31.93 22.13 63.88
C ARG A 3 -31.34 21.07 63.01
N PHE A 4 -32.16 20.43 62.16
CA PHE A 4 -31.67 19.57 61.06
C PHE A 4 -31.21 20.45 59.90
N LEU A 5 -29.89 20.45 59.61
CA LEU A 5 -29.35 20.95 58.37
C LEU A 5 -29.58 19.88 57.29
N LYS A 6 -30.39 20.19 56.29
CA LYS A 6 -30.48 19.42 55.06
C LYS A 6 -29.36 19.81 54.11
N SER A 7 -28.40 18.92 53.92
CA SER A 7 -27.37 19.05 52.87
C SER A 7 -28.00 18.71 51.52
N ILE A 8 -28.14 19.68 50.64
CA ILE A 8 -28.52 19.46 49.24
C ILE A 8 -27.21 19.19 48.46
N GLY A 9 -26.99 17.90 48.15
CA GLY A 9 -25.91 17.51 47.27
C GLY A 9 -26.27 17.84 45.80
N VAL A 10 -25.63 18.82 45.23
CA VAL A 10 -25.72 19.10 43.79
C VAL A 10 -24.79 18.15 43.07
N SER A 11 -25.32 17.07 42.46
CA SER A 11 -24.58 16.18 41.56
C SER A 11 -24.41 16.87 40.22
N LEU A 12 -23.21 17.34 39.96
CA LEU A 12 -22.80 17.88 38.66
C LEU A 12 -22.57 16.72 37.67
N VAL A 13 -23.56 16.44 36.84
CA VAL A 13 -23.44 15.46 35.74
C VAL A 13 -22.67 16.14 34.61
N LEU A 14 -21.38 15.84 34.50
CA LEU A 14 -20.56 16.17 33.35
C LEU A 14 -20.99 15.33 32.16
N LEU A 15 -21.80 15.89 31.27
CA LEU A 15 -22.10 15.34 29.96
C LEU A 15 -20.85 15.43 29.06
N PHE A 16 -20.06 14.36 29.03
CA PHE A 16 -19.03 14.20 28.01
C PHE A 16 -19.74 14.00 26.66
N SER A 17 -19.84 15.05 25.86
CA SER A 17 -20.20 14.93 24.45
C SER A 17 -19.07 14.20 23.73
N ILE A 18 -19.23 12.90 23.50
CA ILE A 18 -18.35 12.14 22.60
C ILE A 18 -18.72 12.60 21.20
N SER A 19 -18.00 13.61 20.71
CA SER A 19 -18.01 13.95 19.28
C SER A 19 -17.43 12.72 18.56
N ALA A 20 -18.26 11.98 17.82
CA ALA A 20 -17.80 10.97 16.91
C ALA A 20 -16.91 11.69 15.87
N VAL A 21 -15.60 11.53 16.00
CA VAL A 21 -14.66 11.95 14.96
C VAL A 21 -14.89 11.02 13.78
N SER A 22 -15.74 11.45 12.85
CA SER A 22 -15.85 10.78 11.56
C SER A 22 -14.48 10.90 10.88
N ALA A 23 -13.90 9.78 10.48
CA ALA A 23 -12.66 9.82 9.71
C ALA A 23 -12.92 10.60 8.42
N GLU A 24 -12.17 11.67 8.23
CA GLU A 24 -12.26 12.52 7.04
C GLU A 24 -11.90 11.68 5.81
N THR A 25 -12.76 11.71 4.79
CA THR A 25 -12.52 10.98 3.55
C THR A 25 -11.43 11.66 2.73
N LEU A 26 -10.75 10.91 1.85
CA LEU A 26 -9.76 11.50 0.94
C LEU A 26 -10.39 12.61 0.07
N THR A 27 -11.62 12.39 -0.40
CA THR A 27 -12.38 13.41 -1.17
C THR A 27 -12.52 14.71 -0.40
N SER A 28 -12.98 14.64 0.86
CA SER A 28 -13.12 15.86 1.69
C SER A 28 -11.79 16.58 1.92
N LYS A 29 -10.70 15.82 2.07
CA LYS A 29 -9.35 16.42 2.19
C LYS A 29 -8.93 17.16 0.93
N LEU A 30 -9.16 16.56 -0.24
CA LEU A 30 -8.83 17.17 -1.53
C LEU A 30 -9.66 18.44 -1.79
N GLU A 31 -10.97 18.41 -1.48
CA GLU A 31 -11.85 19.58 -1.52
C GLU A 31 -11.37 20.68 -0.57
N GLY A 32 -10.78 20.31 0.56
CA GLY A 32 -10.14 21.21 1.55
C GLY A 32 -8.75 21.73 1.13
N GLY A 33 -8.26 21.39 -0.08
CA GLY A 33 -6.97 21.83 -0.61
C GLY A 33 -5.77 20.93 -0.26
N HIS A 34 -6.02 19.72 0.26
CA HIS A 34 -4.95 18.74 0.45
C HIS A 34 -4.41 18.26 -0.90
N LYS A 35 -3.09 18.33 -1.08
CA LYS A 35 -2.44 17.76 -2.27
C LYS A 35 -2.36 16.25 -2.16
N LEU A 36 -2.79 15.56 -3.22
CA LEU A 36 -2.74 14.10 -3.28
C LEU A 36 -1.29 13.60 -3.22
N ARG A 37 -0.97 12.71 -2.28
CA ARG A 37 0.37 12.13 -2.13
C ARG A 37 0.42 10.77 -2.81
N LEU A 38 1.09 10.69 -3.97
CA LEU A 38 1.32 9.47 -4.73
C LEU A 38 2.54 8.74 -4.21
N GLY A 39 2.36 7.51 -3.71
CA GLY A 39 3.43 6.63 -3.24
C GLY A 39 3.74 5.54 -4.24
N PHE A 40 5.02 5.32 -4.58
CA PHE A 40 5.45 4.20 -5.40
C PHE A 40 6.88 3.79 -5.08
N GLY A 41 7.23 2.55 -5.42
CA GLY A 41 8.61 2.07 -5.42
C GLY A 41 9.24 2.24 -6.80
N THR A 42 10.57 2.33 -6.85
CA THR A 42 11.28 2.42 -8.13
C THR A 42 11.30 1.07 -8.83
N ALA A 43 10.58 0.95 -9.94
CA ALA A 43 10.50 -0.23 -10.80
C ALA A 43 10.26 0.19 -12.26
N VAL A 44 11.34 0.42 -13.01
CA VAL A 44 11.27 0.76 -14.45
C VAL A 44 10.81 -0.46 -15.24
N PRO A 45 9.88 -0.34 -16.16
CA PRO A 45 9.17 0.86 -16.65
C PRO A 45 7.82 1.13 -15.94
N TRP A 46 7.51 0.44 -14.84
CA TRP A 46 6.23 0.47 -14.15
C TRP A 46 5.96 1.82 -13.45
N ALA A 47 6.84 2.17 -12.51
CA ALA A 47 6.78 3.41 -11.75
C ALA A 47 8.19 3.80 -11.30
N TYR A 48 8.55 5.05 -11.42
CA TYR A 48 9.83 5.61 -10.98
C TYR A 48 9.74 7.13 -10.92
N ALA A 49 10.67 7.74 -10.19
CA ALA A 49 10.77 9.20 -10.17
C ALA A 49 11.68 9.69 -11.30
N GLY A 50 11.28 10.77 -11.96
CA GLY A 50 12.13 11.56 -12.85
C GLY A 50 13.14 12.41 -12.08
N ASP A 51 14.01 13.10 -12.81
CA ASP A 51 15.11 13.89 -12.24
C ASP A 51 14.64 15.06 -11.37
N ASN A 52 13.45 15.59 -11.63
CA ASN A 52 12.81 16.65 -10.82
C ASN A 52 11.74 16.10 -9.86
N GLY A 53 11.67 14.77 -9.68
CA GLY A 53 10.73 14.12 -8.80
C GLY A 53 9.36 13.81 -9.44
N GLU A 54 9.22 13.90 -10.75
CA GLU A 54 7.99 13.55 -11.47
C GLU A 54 7.66 12.07 -11.31
N ALA A 55 6.37 11.75 -11.24
CA ALA A 55 5.90 10.38 -11.23
C ALA A 55 5.88 9.82 -12.68
N LEU A 56 6.90 9.08 -13.05
CA LEU A 56 7.08 8.48 -14.36
C LEU A 56 6.80 6.98 -14.35
N GLY A 57 6.66 6.41 -15.54
CA GLY A 57 6.31 4.99 -15.76
C GLY A 57 4.84 4.81 -16.06
N PHE A 58 4.51 3.71 -16.76
CA PHE A 58 3.17 3.57 -17.32
C PHE A 58 2.05 3.48 -16.27
N VAL A 59 2.32 2.89 -15.09
CA VAL A 59 1.31 2.83 -14.02
C VAL A 59 1.06 4.21 -13.41
N ASN A 60 2.11 5.00 -13.19
CA ASN A 60 1.98 6.38 -12.76
C ASN A 60 1.21 7.20 -13.78
N MET A 61 1.51 7.05 -15.07
CA MET A 61 0.82 7.78 -16.15
C MET A 61 -0.67 7.42 -16.22
N ILE A 62 -1.04 6.14 -16.09
CA ILE A 62 -2.45 5.74 -16.02
C ILE A 62 -3.15 6.44 -14.85
N ALA A 63 -2.55 6.38 -13.65
CA ALA A 63 -3.12 7.00 -12.46
C ALA A 63 -3.27 8.51 -12.60
N LEU A 64 -2.24 9.20 -13.11
CA LEU A 64 -2.27 10.65 -13.32
C LEU A 64 -3.33 11.06 -14.34
N THR A 65 -3.48 10.31 -15.45
CA THR A 65 -4.53 10.57 -16.44
C THR A 65 -5.93 10.44 -15.83
N VAL A 66 -6.18 9.39 -15.03
CA VAL A 66 -7.46 9.22 -14.34
C VAL A 66 -7.71 10.34 -13.34
N LEU A 67 -6.70 10.75 -12.58
CA LEU A 67 -6.82 11.85 -11.62
C LEU A 67 -7.11 13.18 -12.31
N GLU A 68 -6.46 13.45 -13.45
CA GLU A 68 -6.72 14.64 -14.27
C GLU A 68 -8.17 14.68 -14.78
N GLU A 69 -8.70 13.56 -15.29
CA GLU A 69 -10.10 13.43 -15.71
C GLU A 69 -11.07 13.63 -14.52
N MET A 70 -10.65 13.32 -13.30
CA MET A 70 -11.41 13.60 -12.08
C MET A 70 -11.26 15.05 -11.58
N GLY A 71 -10.45 15.89 -12.26
CA GLY A 71 -10.16 17.27 -11.85
C GLY A 71 -9.11 17.38 -10.72
N ILE A 72 -8.40 16.29 -10.39
CA ILE A 72 -7.35 16.26 -9.36
C ILE A 72 -6.00 16.43 -10.02
N THR A 73 -5.55 17.68 -10.16
CA THR A 73 -4.29 18.03 -10.84
C THR A 73 -3.10 18.25 -9.88
N GLU A 74 -3.39 18.59 -8.62
CA GLU A 74 -2.36 18.87 -7.64
C GLU A 74 -1.97 17.61 -6.85
N HIS A 75 -0.72 17.20 -7.00
CA HIS A 75 -0.19 16.02 -6.31
C HIS A 75 1.25 16.21 -5.86
N GLU A 76 1.68 15.37 -4.92
CA GLU A 76 3.06 15.22 -4.46
C GLU A 76 3.53 13.80 -4.70
N THR A 77 4.77 13.63 -5.13
CA THR A 77 5.41 12.34 -5.33
C THR A 77 6.14 11.89 -4.07
N LYS A 78 5.94 10.64 -3.66
CA LYS A 78 6.63 10.00 -2.53
C LYS A 78 7.23 8.68 -2.97
N VAL A 79 8.54 8.57 -3.00
CA VAL A 79 9.24 7.32 -3.31
C VAL A 79 9.48 6.53 -2.03
N PHE A 80 9.15 5.25 -2.06
CA PHE A 80 9.29 4.32 -0.94
C PHE A 80 10.09 3.08 -1.37
N GLU A 81 10.72 2.43 -0.41
CA GLU A 81 11.02 1.02 -0.57
C GLU A 81 9.72 0.22 -0.69
N TRP A 82 9.70 -0.81 -1.53
CA TRP A 82 8.47 -1.54 -1.85
C TRP A 82 7.70 -2.04 -0.61
N SER A 83 8.42 -2.62 0.35
CA SER A 83 7.83 -3.09 1.62
C SER A 83 7.25 -1.97 2.49
N GLY A 84 7.63 -0.73 2.24
CA GLY A 84 7.15 0.45 2.95
C GLY A 84 5.88 1.09 2.39
N LEU A 85 5.38 0.64 1.22
CA LEU A 85 4.23 1.25 0.55
C LEU A 85 2.94 1.12 1.36
N ILE A 86 2.55 -0.09 1.76
CA ILE A 86 1.34 -0.33 2.57
C ILE A 86 1.45 0.31 3.96
N PRO A 87 2.57 0.13 4.72
CA PRO A 87 2.78 0.90 5.94
C PRO A 87 2.72 2.42 5.75
N GLY A 88 3.15 2.91 4.58
CA GLY A 88 3.10 4.33 4.23
C GLY A 88 1.66 4.87 4.16
N ILE A 89 0.74 4.13 3.53
CA ILE A 89 -0.70 4.46 3.50
C ILE A 89 -1.28 4.45 4.92
N ASN A 90 -1.05 3.35 5.67
CA ASN A 90 -1.62 3.19 7.00
C ASN A 90 -1.11 4.23 8.01
N ALA A 91 0.09 4.76 7.78
CA ALA A 91 0.68 5.85 8.57
C ALA A 91 0.37 7.26 8.00
N ASN A 92 -0.56 7.37 7.04
CA ASN A 92 -0.90 8.63 6.37
C ASN A 92 0.32 9.37 5.75
N ARG A 93 1.32 8.61 5.25
CA ARG A 93 2.48 9.18 4.55
C ARG A 93 2.27 9.28 3.04
N SER A 94 1.34 8.51 2.50
CA SER A 94 0.81 8.60 1.14
C SER A 94 -0.70 8.36 1.17
N ASP A 95 -1.40 8.82 0.15
CA ASP A 95 -2.85 8.70 0.01
C ASP A 95 -3.20 7.62 -1.02
N MET A 96 -2.32 7.39 -1.99
CA MET A 96 -2.49 6.44 -3.09
C MET A 96 -1.16 5.76 -3.41
N VAL A 97 -1.20 4.47 -3.75
CA VAL A 97 -0.04 3.72 -4.27
C VAL A 97 -0.24 3.44 -5.75
N THR A 98 0.72 3.88 -6.57
CA THR A 98 0.67 3.78 -8.04
C THR A 98 1.75 2.88 -8.65
N GLY A 99 2.30 1.95 -7.86
CA GLY A 99 3.42 1.08 -8.27
C GLY A 99 3.05 -0.21 -9.00
N GLY A 100 1.79 -0.40 -9.43
CA GLY A 100 1.38 -1.68 -10.06
C GLY A 100 1.33 -2.85 -9.08
N MET A 101 0.87 -2.60 -7.87
CA MET A 101 0.83 -3.60 -6.82
C MET A 101 -0.24 -4.67 -7.09
N TYR A 102 0.15 -5.96 -7.04
CA TYR A 102 -0.77 -7.08 -7.18
C TYR A 102 -1.82 -7.09 -6.08
N ILE A 103 -3.08 -7.35 -6.47
CA ILE A 103 -4.21 -7.53 -5.55
C ILE A 103 -4.08 -8.90 -4.89
N LEU A 104 -3.71 -8.91 -3.61
CA LEU A 104 -3.59 -10.12 -2.78
C LEU A 104 -4.51 -9.99 -1.57
N LYS A 105 -5.07 -11.11 -1.12
CA LYS A 105 -5.95 -11.14 0.06
C LYS A 105 -5.27 -10.52 1.30
N SER A 106 -3.99 -10.81 1.51
CA SER A 106 -3.18 -10.25 2.59
C SER A 106 -3.10 -8.72 2.53
N ARG A 107 -3.06 -8.14 1.34
CA ARG A 107 -3.00 -6.69 1.11
C ARG A 107 -4.36 -6.02 1.22
N CYS A 108 -5.43 -6.68 0.74
CA CYS A 108 -6.80 -6.17 0.82
C CYS A 108 -7.29 -5.98 2.28
N ASN A 109 -6.68 -6.65 3.24
CA ASN A 109 -6.97 -6.42 4.67
C ASN A 109 -6.41 -5.09 5.19
N ASN A 110 -5.52 -4.44 4.44
CA ASN A 110 -4.77 -3.26 4.88
C ASN A 110 -5.00 -2.03 4.01
N MET A 111 -5.54 -2.19 2.81
CA MET A 111 -5.83 -1.10 1.88
C MET A 111 -6.88 -1.51 0.85
N ASN A 112 -7.55 -0.53 0.28
CA ASN A 112 -8.44 -0.73 -0.87
C ASN A 112 -7.64 -0.71 -2.18
N PHE A 113 -8.16 -1.41 -3.18
CA PHE A 113 -7.62 -1.43 -4.53
C PHE A 113 -8.63 -0.89 -5.54
N SER A 114 -8.13 -0.34 -6.64
CA SER A 114 -8.92 -0.11 -7.86
C SER A 114 -9.22 -1.44 -8.55
N ASP A 115 -10.01 -1.39 -9.62
CA ASP A 115 -10.05 -2.49 -10.56
C ASP A 115 -8.65 -2.76 -11.15
N PRO A 116 -8.35 -4.01 -11.55
CA PRO A 116 -7.06 -4.37 -12.11
C PRO A 116 -6.77 -3.59 -13.40
N ILE A 117 -5.59 -2.99 -13.49
CA ILE A 117 -5.10 -2.33 -14.72
C ILE A 117 -4.41 -3.31 -15.68
N GLY A 118 -4.15 -4.54 -15.23
CA GLY A 118 -3.51 -5.58 -16.03
C GLY A 118 -3.31 -6.87 -15.25
N VAL A 119 -2.98 -7.93 -15.96
CA VAL A 119 -2.67 -9.26 -15.40
C VAL A 119 -1.31 -9.69 -15.92
N PHE A 120 -0.42 -10.07 -15.00
CA PHE A 120 0.95 -10.48 -15.32
C PHE A 120 1.28 -11.77 -14.57
N GLY A 121 2.03 -12.67 -15.21
CA GLY A 121 2.54 -13.88 -14.58
C GLY A 121 3.91 -13.67 -13.96
N ASP A 122 4.25 -14.54 -13.00
CA ASP A 122 5.61 -14.61 -12.47
C ASP A 122 6.55 -15.26 -13.50
N ALA A 123 7.81 -14.83 -13.54
CA ALA A 123 8.86 -15.41 -14.35
C ALA A 123 10.12 -15.62 -13.51
N MET A 124 10.90 -16.64 -13.87
CA MET A 124 12.19 -16.96 -13.24
C MET A 124 13.32 -16.29 -14.01
N LEU A 125 14.11 -15.46 -13.35
CA LEU A 125 15.38 -14.97 -13.88
C LEU A 125 16.45 -16.00 -13.51
N VAL A 126 17.05 -16.60 -14.55
CA VAL A 126 18.05 -17.66 -14.40
C VAL A 126 19.32 -17.33 -15.19
N PRO A 127 20.48 -17.93 -14.86
CA PRO A 127 21.68 -17.79 -15.67
C PRO A 127 21.46 -18.21 -17.14
N LYS A 128 22.22 -17.58 -18.05
CA LYS A 128 22.14 -17.88 -19.48
C LYS A 128 22.22 -19.39 -19.75
N GLY A 129 21.29 -19.88 -20.56
CA GLY A 129 21.17 -21.30 -20.90
C GLY A 129 20.46 -22.15 -19.84
N ASN A 130 20.00 -21.54 -18.74
CA ASN A 130 19.27 -22.23 -17.68
C ASN A 130 19.91 -23.58 -17.25
N PRO A 131 21.15 -23.59 -16.77
CA PRO A 131 21.92 -24.82 -16.57
C PRO A 131 21.32 -25.80 -15.55
N LYS A 132 20.40 -25.31 -14.70
CA LYS A 132 19.65 -26.12 -13.72
C LYS A 132 18.25 -26.48 -14.19
N ASN A 133 17.86 -26.08 -15.42
CA ASN A 133 16.53 -26.29 -15.98
C ASN A 133 15.39 -25.84 -15.06
N ILE A 134 15.51 -24.66 -14.46
CA ILE A 134 14.52 -24.07 -13.52
C ILE A 134 13.51 -23.28 -14.33
N ASN A 135 12.26 -23.74 -14.36
CA ASN A 135 11.16 -23.10 -15.09
C ASN A 135 9.98 -22.73 -14.18
N ASN A 136 9.95 -23.26 -12.97
CA ASN A 136 8.86 -23.05 -12.01
C ASN A 136 9.36 -23.27 -10.57
N TYR A 137 8.49 -23.06 -9.57
CA TYR A 137 8.82 -23.22 -8.16
C TYR A 137 9.16 -24.67 -7.77
N ALA A 138 8.57 -25.67 -8.44
CA ALA A 138 8.90 -27.08 -8.16
C ALA A 138 10.34 -27.41 -8.57
N ASP A 139 10.83 -26.82 -9.67
CA ASP A 139 12.22 -26.99 -10.09
C ASP A 139 13.20 -26.30 -9.11
N VAL A 140 12.81 -25.17 -8.52
CA VAL A 140 13.59 -24.52 -7.43
C VAL A 140 13.77 -25.50 -6.28
N ILE A 141 12.69 -26.13 -5.83
CA ILE A 141 12.69 -27.08 -4.71
C ILE A 141 13.55 -28.30 -5.06
N SER A 142 13.32 -28.95 -6.20
CA SER A 142 13.97 -30.20 -6.60
C SER A 142 15.47 -30.05 -6.84
N THR A 143 15.90 -28.87 -7.31
CA THR A 143 17.32 -28.58 -7.59
C THR A 143 18.08 -28.00 -6.39
N GLY A 144 17.40 -27.71 -5.28
CA GLY A 144 17.99 -27.02 -4.13
C GLY A 144 18.52 -25.62 -4.49
N ALA A 145 17.96 -24.99 -5.53
CA ALA A 145 18.40 -23.66 -5.95
C ALA A 145 17.93 -22.59 -4.95
N LYS A 146 18.78 -21.59 -4.70
CA LYS A 146 18.42 -20.44 -3.88
C LYS A 146 17.52 -19.49 -4.68
N LEU A 147 16.33 -19.20 -4.17
CA LEU A 147 15.41 -18.22 -4.72
C LEU A 147 15.63 -16.87 -4.04
N VAL A 148 15.80 -15.82 -4.85
CA VAL A 148 15.94 -14.43 -4.36
C VAL A 148 14.81 -13.59 -4.92
N THR A 149 14.15 -12.83 -4.06
CA THR A 149 13.08 -11.90 -4.45
C THR A 149 13.08 -10.67 -3.55
N GLY A 150 12.34 -9.63 -3.96
CA GLY A 150 12.22 -8.40 -3.16
C GLY A 150 11.32 -8.58 -1.94
N ALA A 151 11.67 -7.94 -0.84
CA ALA A 151 10.86 -7.93 0.37
C ALA A 151 9.47 -7.33 0.08
N GLY A 152 8.41 -8.04 0.47
CA GLY A 152 7.03 -7.63 0.24
C GLY A 152 6.51 -7.84 -1.18
N PHE A 153 7.29 -8.47 -2.09
CA PHE A 153 6.81 -8.84 -3.41
C PHE A 153 5.79 -10.00 -3.34
N ASN A 154 4.88 -10.08 -4.32
CA ASN A 154 3.92 -11.18 -4.46
C ASN A 154 4.61 -12.55 -4.56
N THR A 155 5.79 -12.60 -5.15
CA THR A 155 6.62 -13.80 -5.30
C THR A 155 7.04 -14.43 -3.97
N VAL A 156 7.09 -13.66 -2.86
CA VAL A 156 7.30 -14.22 -1.51
C VAL A 156 6.13 -15.12 -1.10
N GLU A 157 4.89 -14.64 -1.28
CA GLU A 157 3.68 -15.44 -0.98
C GLU A 157 3.55 -16.62 -1.97
N ALA A 158 3.89 -16.42 -3.25
CA ALA A 158 3.89 -17.47 -4.24
C ALA A 158 4.90 -18.58 -3.88
N ALA A 159 6.13 -18.25 -3.52
CA ALA A 159 7.13 -19.22 -3.08
C ALA A 159 6.62 -20.06 -1.89
N LYS A 160 6.07 -19.41 -0.85
CA LYS A 160 5.46 -20.10 0.29
C LYS A 160 4.30 -21.01 -0.12
N LYS A 161 3.41 -20.53 -0.98
CA LYS A 161 2.26 -21.29 -1.49
C LYS A 161 2.70 -22.56 -2.26
N TYR A 162 3.77 -22.47 -3.02
CA TYR A 162 4.33 -23.61 -3.75
C TYR A 162 5.28 -24.48 -2.91
N GLY A 163 5.48 -24.17 -1.65
CA GLY A 163 6.25 -24.98 -0.70
C GLY A 163 7.76 -24.83 -0.82
N VAL A 164 8.25 -23.71 -1.38
CA VAL A 164 9.70 -23.42 -1.36
C VAL A 164 10.15 -23.21 0.09
N PRO A 165 11.13 -24.00 0.59
CA PRO A 165 11.62 -23.85 1.97
C PRO A 165 12.24 -22.48 2.22
N GLU A 166 12.08 -21.93 3.42
CA GLU A 166 12.67 -20.63 3.78
C GLU A 166 14.22 -20.61 3.75
N SER A 167 14.84 -21.81 3.72
CA SER A 167 16.28 -21.97 3.56
C SER A 167 16.77 -21.89 2.11
N GLN A 168 15.86 -21.90 1.14
CA GLN A 168 16.10 -21.76 -0.29
C GLN A 168 15.66 -20.36 -0.77
#